data_84127e3bf5b73034f46496eb7ebe50a2
#
_entry.id   84127e3bf5b73034f46496eb7ebe50a2
#
_cell.length_a   1.000
_cell.length_b   1.000
_cell.length_c   1.000
_cell.angle_alpha   90.00
_cell.angle_beta   90.00
_cell.angle_gamma   90.00
#
_symmetry.space_group_name_H-M   'P 1'
#
loop_
_entity.id
_entity.type
_entity.pdbx_description
1 polymer ?
#
loop_
_entity_poly.entity_id
_entity_poly.type
_entity_poly.pdbx_seq_one_letter_code
_entity_poly.pdbx_strand_id
1 'polypeptide(L)'
;MFEAKAIKADDKAELYRELAQQLGGLLHGERDAIANAANTAALLFTTLPDLNWAGFYVLRSPDQLVLGPFQGNPACVRIAVGRGVCGAAVEQRRSMLVEDVHAFPDHIACDAASRSELVVPLVRGERILGVIDLDSPLPARFDREDQRGIEAIAQIYVRASDDF
;
A
#
# COMPACT_ATOMS: atom_id res chain seq x y z
N MET A 1 0.14 8.10 -24.01
CA MET A 1 0.28 8.51 -22.58
C MET A 1 -0.96 8.01 -21.85
N PHE A 2 -0.83 7.35 -20.71
CA PHE A 2 -1.96 6.92 -19.90
C PHE A 2 -2.56 8.14 -19.18
N GLU A 3 -3.88 8.30 -19.25
CA GLU A 3 -4.62 9.27 -18.44
C GLU A 3 -5.49 8.54 -17.42
N ALA A 4 -5.23 8.78 -16.15
CA ALA A 4 -6.12 8.31 -15.08
C ALA A 4 -7.46 9.05 -15.19
N LYS A 5 -8.54 8.28 -15.23
CA LYS A 5 -9.89 8.84 -15.27
C LYS A 5 -10.45 8.97 -13.87
N ALA A 6 -11.17 10.05 -13.60
CA ALA A 6 -11.91 10.16 -12.36
C ALA A 6 -12.90 8.99 -12.23
N ILE A 7 -12.80 8.24 -11.16
CA ILE A 7 -13.70 7.14 -10.85
C ILE A 7 -14.97 7.72 -10.20
N LYS A 8 -16.11 7.42 -10.80
CA LYS A 8 -17.42 7.69 -10.21
C LYS A 8 -18.03 6.35 -9.85
N ALA A 9 -17.88 5.97 -8.59
CA ALA A 9 -18.37 4.70 -8.08
C ALA A 9 -19.49 4.94 -7.06
N ASP A 10 -20.50 4.12 -7.08
CA ASP A 10 -21.62 4.18 -6.11
C ASP A 10 -21.25 3.49 -4.79
N ASP A 11 -20.29 2.56 -4.83
CA ASP A 11 -19.78 1.84 -3.66
C ASP A 11 -18.27 1.52 -3.76
N LYS A 12 -17.68 1.02 -2.67
CA LYS A 12 -16.25 0.66 -2.61
C LYS A 12 -15.91 -0.51 -3.53
N ALA A 13 -16.78 -1.47 -3.72
CA ALA A 13 -16.53 -2.62 -4.57
C ALA A 13 -16.37 -2.18 -6.03
N GLU A 14 -17.20 -1.25 -6.50
CA GLU A 14 -17.08 -0.65 -7.83
C GLU A 14 -15.81 0.21 -7.93
N LEU A 15 -15.54 1.04 -6.92
CA LEU A 15 -14.33 1.87 -6.86
C LEU A 15 -13.06 1.02 -7.06
N TYR A 16 -12.91 -0.05 -6.30
CA TYR A 16 -11.73 -0.90 -6.38
C TYR A 16 -11.66 -1.73 -7.66
N ARG A 17 -12.80 -2.12 -8.24
CA ARG A 17 -12.84 -2.79 -9.56
C ARG A 17 -12.32 -1.86 -10.66
N GLU A 18 -12.78 -0.62 -10.70
CA GLU A 18 -12.32 0.37 -11.68
C GLU A 18 -10.87 0.77 -11.45
N LEU A 19 -10.47 0.95 -10.20
CA LEU A 19 -9.08 1.24 -9.82
C LEU A 19 -8.14 0.12 -10.29
N ALA A 20 -8.52 -1.13 -10.07
CA ALA A 20 -7.77 -2.32 -10.52
C ALA A 20 -7.64 -2.36 -12.06
N GLN A 21 -8.71 -2.01 -12.78
CA GLN A 21 -8.69 -1.92 -14.24
C GLN A 21 -7.77 -0.82 -14.74
N GLN A 22 -7.83 0.37 -14.12
CA GLN A 22 -6.94 1.48 -14.47
C GLN A 22 -5.48 1.13 -14.18
N LEU A 23 -5.19 0.51 -13.02
CA LEU A 23 -3.84 0.08 -12.69
C LEU A 23 -3.32 -0.95 -13.70
N GLY A 24 -4.12 -1.94 -14.06
CA GLY A 24 -3.73 -2.93 -15.08
C GLY A 24 -3.36 -2.29 -16.42
N GLY A 25 -4.09 -1.26 -16.84
CA GLY A 25 -3.77 -0.48 -18.04
C GLY A 25 -2.50 0.37 -17.89
N LEU A 26 -2.32 1.00 -16.73
CA LEU A 26 -1.16 1.84 -16.42
C LEU A 26 0.16 1.06 -16.40
N LEU A 27 0.15 -0.16 -15.86
CA LEU A 27 1.33 -1.01 -15.74
C LEU A 27 1.55 -1.91 -16.96
N HIS A 28 0.68 -1.83 -17.98
CA HIS A 28 0.76 -2.72 -19.14
C HIS A 28 2.08 -2.57 -19.91
N GLY A 29 2.84 -3.66 -20.01
CA GLY A 29 4.11 -3.71 -20.74
C GLY A 29 5.32 -3.16 -19.98
N GLU A 30 5.16 -2.60 -18.77
CA GLU A 30 6.26 -2.16 -17.91
C GLU A 30 6.61 -3.24 -16.89
N ARG A 31 7.91 -3.50 -16.71
CA ARG A 31 8.43 -4.51 -15.78
C ARG A 31 9.26 -3.91 -14.64
N ASP A 32 9.69 -2.64 -14.77
CA ASP A 32 10.49 -1.98 -13.74
C ASP A 32 9.68 -1.82 -12.45
N ALA A 33 10.16 -2.43 -11.38
CA ALA A 33 9.48 -2.46 -10.10
C ALA A 33 9.33 -1.07 -9.47
N ILE A 34 10.34 -0.20 -9.65
CA ILE A 34 10.32 1.16 -9.08
C ILE A 34 9.34 2.04 -9.84
N ALA A 35 9.37 2.02 -11.17
CA ALA A 35 8.44 2.77 -12.01
C ALA A 35 6.99 2.36 -11.73
N ASN A 36 6.72 1.06 -11.65
CA ASN A 36 5.41 0.52 -11.34
C ASN A 36 4.94 0.88 -9.92
N ALA A 37 5.84 0.82 -8.91
CA ALA A 37 5.52 1.23 -7.55
C ALA A 37 5.22 2.73 -7.45
N ALA A 38 5.98 3.58 -8.14
CA ALA A 38 5.76 5.02 -8.17
C ALA A 38 4.39 5.37 -8.77
N ASN A 39 4.05 4.76 -9.90
CA ASN A 39 2.75 4.96 -10.56
C ASN A 39 1.59 4.39 -9.74
N THR A 40 1.78 3.23 -9.10
CA THR A 40 0.76 2.64 -8.20
C THR A 40 0.51 3.54 -7.00
N ALA A 41 1.56 4.02 -6.33
CA ALA A 41 1.43 4.93 -5.19
C ALA A 41 0.70 6.24 -5.58
N ALA A 42 1.05 6.82 -6.73
CA ALA A 42 0.41 8.02 -7.25
C ALA A 42 -1.08 7.79 -7.56
N LEU A 43 -1.42 6.68 -8.23
CA LEU A 43 -2.80 6.34 -8.55
C LEU A 43 -3.65 6.13 -7.29
N LEU A 44 -3.13 5.40 -6.31
CA LEU A 44 -3.82 5.19 -5.02
C LEU A 44 -4.06 6.52 -4.30
N PHE A 45 -3.01 7.34 -4.16
CA PHE A 45 -3.08 8.61 -3.44
C PHE A 45 -4.04 9.62 -4.07
N THR A 46 -4.12 9.66 -5.40
CA THR A 46 -5.00 10.59 -6.12
C THR A 46 -6.43 10.10 -6.27
N THR A 47 -6.67 8.79 -6.12
CA THR A 47 -8.00 8.19 -6.34
C THR A 47 -8.75 7.93 -5.04
N LEU A 48 -8.04 7.44 -4.01
CA LEU A 48 -8.67 7.10 -2.74
C LEU A 48 -8.82 8.35 -1.87
N PRO A 49 -10.03 8.65 -1.36
CA PRO A 49 -10.21 9.82 -0.50
C PRO A 49 -9.59 9.61 0.90
N ASP A 50 -9.29 10.74 1.54
CA ASP A 50 -8.88 10.81 2.94
C ASP A 50 -7.58 10.05 3.27
N LEU A 51 -6.63 10.01 2.31
CA LEU A 51 -5.28 9.53 2.55
C LEU A 51 -4.34 10.70 2.85
N ASN A 52 -3.44 10.54 3.82
CA ASN A 52 -2.27 11.41 3.99
C ASN A 52 -0.97 10.76 3.51
N TRP A 53 -0.96 9.44 3.30
CA TRP A 53 0.19 8.72 2.75
C TRP A 53 -0.23 7.47 1.97
N ALA A 54 0.49 7.16 0.89
CA ALA A 54 0.34 5.92 0.14
C ALA A 54 1.68 5.54 -0.49
N GLY A 55 2.18 4.34 -0.22
CA GLY A 55 3.48 3.96 -0.76
C GLY A 55 3.89 2.52 -0.49
N PHE A 56 5.17 2.28 -0.69
CA PHE A 56 5.78 0.98 -0.63
C PHE A 56 6.93 0.95 0.38
N TYR A 57 7.03 -0.13 1.13
CA TYR A 57 8.24 -0.52 1.83
C TYR A 57 8.73 -1.85 1.26
N VAL A 58 10.01 -1.89 0.87
CA VAL A 58 10.64 -3.03 0.20
C VAL A 58 11.42 -3.86 1.21
N LEU A 59 11.21 -5.18 1.23
CA LEU A 59 11.96 -6.10 2.07
C LEU A 59 13.36 -6.32 1.47
N ARG A 60 14.37 -5.60 1.98
CA ARG A 60 15.76 -5.64 1.46
C ARG A 60 16.62 -6.70 2.13
N SER A 61 16.23 -7.15 3.32
CA SER A 61 16.82 -8.29 4.04
C SER A 61 15.73 -9.01 4.83
N PRO A 62 15.97 -10.21 5.36
CA PRO A 62 14.94 -10.95 6.09
C PRO A 62 14.36 -10.22 7.30
N ASP A 63 15.07 -9.23 7.83
CA ASP A 63 14.76 -8.50 9.04
C ASP A 63 14.43 -7.01 8.83
N GLN A 64 14.53 -6.49 7.57
CA GLN A 64 14.41 -5.05 7.36
C GLN A 64 13.64 -4.65 6.09
N LEU A 65 12.64 -3.80 6.30
CA LEU A 65 11.96 -3.01 5.27
C LEU A 65 12.67 -1.67 5.05
N VAL A 66 12.75 -1.24 3.81
CA VAL A 66 13.31 0.05 3.40
C VAL A 66 12.27 0.80 2.57
N LEU A 67 12.15 2.11 2.83
CA LEU A 67 11.24 3.01 2.12
C LEU A 67 11.45 2.91 0.61
N GLY A 68 10.35 2.67 -0.10
CA GLY A 68 10.26 2.66 -1.56
C GLY A 68 9.52 3.89 -2.10
N PRO A 69 9.01 3.84 -3.34
CA PRO A 69 8.20 4.93 -3.90
C PRO A 69 6.92 5.19 -3.10
N PHE A 70 6.61 6.48 -2.88
CA PHE A 70 5.44 6.91 -2.11
C PHE A 70 4.92 8.29 -2.52
N GLN A 71 3.74 8.64 -2.01
CA GLN A 71 3.11 9.95 -2.04
C GLN A 71 2.73 10.36 -0.61
N GLY A 72 2.93 11.62 -0.27
CA GLY A 72 2.69 12.15 1.06
C GLY A 72 3.93 12.80 1.68
N ASN A 73 3.93 12.97 3.00
CA ASN A 73 5.06 13.54 3.73
C ASN A 73 6.25 12.57 3.79
N PRO A 74 7.49 13.06 4.00
CA PRO A 74 8.65 12.21 4.26
C PRO A 74 8.37 11.23 5.40
N ALA A 75 8.83 9.98 5.25
CA ALA A 75 8.54 8.88 6.15
C ALA A 75 9.81 8.22 6.72
N CYS A 76 9.63 7.28 7.63
CA CYS A 76 10.73 6.50 8.19
C CYS A 76 11.45 5.72 7.09
N VAL A 77 12.79 5.80 7.06
CA VAL A 77 13.56 5.16 5.98
C VAL A 77 13.66 3.64 6.17
N ARG A 78 13.72 3.18 7.41
CA ARG A 78 13.90 1.75 7.74
C ARG A 78 12.95 1.31 8.83
N ILE A 79 12.33 0.14 8.64
CA ILE A 79 11.43 -0.49 9.60
C ILE A 79 11.89 -1.94 9.78
N ALA A 80 12.11 -2.36 11.03
CA ALA A 80 12.44 -3.75 11.33
C ALA A 80 11.20 -4.64 11.18
N VAL A 81 11.38 -5.85 10.67
CA VAL A 81 10.33 -6.88 10.65
C VAL A 81 9.86 -7.14 12.08
N GLY A 82 8.55 -7.24 12.30
CA GLY A 82 7.93 -7.37 13.63
C GLY A 82 7.71 -6.04 14.35
N ARG A 83 8.12 -4.88 13.79
CA ARG A 83 7.96 -3.57 14.43
C ARG A 83 6.98 -2.69 13.64
N GLY A 84 6.11 -1.99 14.37
CA GLY A 84 5.06 -1.19 13.76
C GLY A 84 4.10 -2.03 12.91
N VAL A 85 3.20 -1.37 12.18
CA VAL A 85 2.18 -2.06 11.37
C VAL A 85 2.80 -2.75 10.16
N CYS A 86 3.70 -2.07 9.43
CA CYS A 86 4.40 -2.63 8.28
C CYS A 86 5.25 -3.85 8.65
N GLY A 87 6.03 -3.76 9.73
CA GLY A 87 6.85 -4.88 10.22
C GLY A 87 6.01 -6.06 10.68
N ALA A 88 4.88 -5.81 11.35
CA ALA A 88 3.94 -6.85 11.77
C ALA A 88 3.26 -7.53 10.58
N ALA A 89 2.92 -6.80 9.51
CA ALA A 89 2.35 -7.37 8.30
C ALA A 89 3.30 -8.38 7.63
N VAL A 90 4.60 -8.07 7.59
CA VAL A 90 5.63 -8.98 7.05
C VAL A 90 5.79 -10.21 7.95
N GLU A 91 5.97 -10.02 9.25
CA GLU A 91 6.17 -11.10 10.22
C GLU A 91 4.99 -12.07 10.23
N GLN A 92 3.75 -11.55 10.28
CA GLN A 92 2.53 -12.35 10.32
C GLN A 92 2.06 -12.81 8.94
N ARG A 93 2.70 -12.35 7.87
CA ARG A 93 2.40 -12.69 6.48
C ARG A 93 0.93 -12.45 6.10
N ARG A 94 0.34 -11.38 6.60
CA ARG A 94 -1.06 -11.02 6.35
C ARG A 94 -1.27 -9.52 6.35
N SER A 95 -2.37 -9.09 5.73
CA SER A 95 -2.80 -7.69 5.78
C SER A 95 -3.14 -7.26 7.20
N MET A 96 -2.78 -6.01 7.54
CA MET A 96 -3.05 -5.37 8.81
C MET A 96 -4.03 -4.23 8.58
N LEU A 97 -5.19 -4.32 9.21
CA LEU A 97 -6.23 -3.30 9.21
C LEU A 97 -6.27 -2.67 10.62
N VAL A 98 -5.80 -1.43 10.74
CA VAL A 98 -5.65 -0.74 12.01
C VAL A 98 -6.58 0.47 12.08
N GLU A 99 -7.57 0.42 12.97
CA GLU A 99 -8.58 1.47 13.13
C GLU A 99 -8.04 2.70 13.85
N ASP A 100 -7.11 2.51 14.80
CA ASP A 100 -6.40 3.59 15.50
C ASP A 100 -4.95 3.18 15.74
N VAL A 101 -4.03 3.85 15.06
CA VAL A 101 -2.60 3.59 15.15
C VAL A 101 -2.04 3.85 16.56
N HIS A 102 -2.66 4.74 17.33
CA HIS A 102 -2.24 5.02 18.70
C HIS A 102 -2.55 3.88 19.67
N ALA A 103 -3.47 3.01 19.33
CA ALA A 103 -3.79 1.79 20.07
C ALA A 103 -2.97 0.57 19.62
N PHE A 104 -2.22 0.68 18.51
CA PHE A 104 -1.43 -0.43 17.98
C PHE A 104 -0.13 -0.59 18.78
N PRO A 105 0.19 -1.79 19.29
CA PRO A 105 1.42 -2.05 20.04
C PRO A 105 2.66 -1.73 19.19
N ASP A 106 3.65 -1.07 19.79
CA ASP A 106 4.90 -0.71 19.12
C ASP A 106 4.74 0.11 17.82
N HIS A 107 3.64 0.87 17.71
CA HIS A 107 3.42 1.76 16.56
C HIS A 107 4.61 2.71 16.36
N ILE A 108 5.07 2.80 15.12
CA ILE A 108 6.12 3.73 14.70
C ILE A 108 5.43 4.92 14.05
N ALA A 109 5.37 6.05 14.74
CA ALA A 109 4.78 7.28 14.22
C ALA A 109 5.71 7.92 13.17
N CYS A 110 5.62 7.50 11.91
CA CYS A 110 6.35 8.12 10.80
C CYS A 110 5.67 9.42 10.34
N ASP A 111 4.35 9.54 10.49
CA ASP A 111 3.59 10.77 10.33
C ASP A 111 2.63 10.94 11.53
N ALA A 112 2.76 12.06 12.24
CA ALA A 112 1.92 12.35 13.40
C ALA A 112 0.44 12.62 13.03
N ALA A 113 0.15 12.86 11.76
CA ALA A 113 -1.22 13.07 11.26
C ALA A 113 -2.00 11.76 11.06
N SER A 114 -1.31 10.62 10.93
CA SER A 114 -1.94 9.33 10.70
C SER A 114 -2.73 8.86 11.93
N ARG A 115 -3.97 8.41 11.69
CA ARG A 115 -4.89 7.88 12.70
C ARG A 115 -5.30 6.44 12.43
N SER A 116 -5.46 6.05 11.18
CA SER A 116 -5.72 4.67 10.77
C SER A 116 -4.78 4.26 9.65
N GLU A 117 -4.53 2.96 9.51
CA GLU A 117 -3.53 2.42 8.60
C GLU A 117 -3.98 1.07 8.02
N LEU A 118 -3.71 0.86 6.74
CA LEU A 118 -3.92 -0.41 6.06
C LEU A 118 -2.62 -0.82 5.38
N VAL A 119 -2.05 -1.94 5.82
CA VAL A 119 -0.83 -2.52 5.23
C VAL A 119 -1.14 -3.86 4.59
N VAL A 120 -0.71 -4.04 3.34
CA VAL A 120 -0.93 -5.26 2.57
C VAL A 120 0.41 -5.81 2.07
N PRO A 121 0.78 -7.06 2.40
CA PRO A 121 2.00 -7.69 1.91
C PRO A 121 1.98 -7.92 0.39
N LEU A 122 3.13 -7.68 -0.24
CA LEU A 122 3.41 -8.03 -1.63
C LEU A 122 3.97 -9.46 -1.67
N VAL A 123 3.18 -10.41 -2.16
CA VAL A 123 3.52 -11.84 -2.11
C VAL A 123 3.69 -12.40 -3.51
N ARG A 124 4.85 -13.02 -3.77
CA ARG A 124 5.14 -13.78 -5.00
C ARG A 124 5.48 -15.22 -4.63
N GLY A 125 4.56 -16.16 -4.88
CA GLY A 125 4.67 -17.52 -4.39
C GLY A 125 4.70 -17.54 -2.86
N GLU A 126 5.80 -18.03 -2.27
CA GLU A 126 5.99 -18.03 -0.81
C GLU A 126 6.83 -16.84 -0.31
N ARG A 127 7.32 -15.97 -1.21
CA ARG A 127 8.18 -14.84 -0.85
C ARG A 127 7.36 -13.59 -0.61
N ILE A 128 7.70 -12.85 0.46
CA ILE A 128 7.28 -11.47 0.66
C ILE A 128 8.34 -10.55 0.06
N LEU A 129 7.91 -9.63 -0.83
CA LEU A 129 8.79 -8.66 -1.48
C LEU A 129 8.81 -7.33 -0.74
N GLY A 130 7.80 -7.06 0.05
CA GLY A 130 7.58 -5.83 0.77
C GLY A 130 6.11 -5.66 1.13
N VAL A 131 5.67 -4.42 1.31
CA VAL A 131 4.28 -4.07 1.60
C VAL A 131 3.83 -2.86 0.79
N ILE A 132 2.52 -2.75 0.53
CA ILE A 132 1.81 -1.50 0.26
C ILE A 132 1.29 -1.00 1.60
N ASP A 133 1.50 0.27 1.87
CA ASP A 133 1.10 0.96 3.09
C ASP A 133 0.25 2.18 2.76
N LEU A 134 -0.89 2.32 3.42
CA LEU A 134 -1.83 3.42 3.28
C LEU A 134 -2.17 3.98 4.65
N ASP A 135 -1.98 5.29 4.82
CA ASP A 135 -2.34 6.03 6.02
C ASP A 135 -3.48 7.01 5.77
N SER A 136 -4.29 7.21 6.79
CA SER A 136 -5.35 8.22 6.82
C SER A 136 -5.33 9.04 8.11
N PRO A 137 -5.63 10.36 8.04
CA PRO A 137 -5.80 11.19 9.22
C PRO A 137 -7.13 10.95 9.95
N LEU A 138 -8.00 10.10 9.39
CA LEU A 138 -9.27 9.73 10.00
C LEU A 138 -9.15 8.39 10.74
N PRO A 139 -9.71 8.24 11.94
CA PRO A 139 -9.80 6.94 12.59
C PRO A 139 -10.75 6.02 11.81
N ALA A 140 -10.47 4.73 11.80
CA ALA A 140 -11.29 3.69 11.16
C ALA A 140 -11.68 4.01 9.69
N ARG A 141 -10.77 4.68 8.94
CA ARG A 141 -11.00 5.02 7.53
C ARG A 141 -11.12 3.77 6.66
N PHE A 142 -10.31 2.76 6.96
CA PHE A 142 -10.25 1.53 6.20
C PHE A 142 -11.15 0.45 6.79
N ASP A 143 -11.79 -0.33 5.91
CA ASP A 143 -12.61 -1.48 6.26
C ASP A 143 -12.20 -2.74 5.47
N ARG A 144 -12.98 -3.82 5.58
CA ARG A 144 -12.71 -5.07 4.88
C ARG A 144 -12.82 -4.97 3.36
N GLU A 145 -13.59 -4.02 2.82
CA GLU A 145 -13.66 -3.80 1.38
C GLU A 145 -12.41 -3.10 0.88
N ASP A 146 -11.90 -2.10 1.62
CA ASP A 146 -10.60 -1.48 1.34
C ASP A 146 -9.48 -2.54 1.37
N GLN A 147 -9.45 -3.39 2.38
CA GLN A 147 -8.46 -4.46 2.49
C GLN A 147 -8.48 -5.37 1.25
N ARG A 148 -9.65 -5.89 0.87
CA ARG A 148 -9.79 -6.74 -0.33
C ARG A 148 -9.38 -6.02 -1.61
N GLY A 149 -9.76 -4.76 -1.72
CA GLY A 149 -9.39 -3.92 -2.86
C GLY A 149 -7.89 -3.74 -2.99
N ILE A 150 -7.20 -3.39 -1.90
CA ILE A 150 -5.73 -3.21 -1.91
C ILE A 150 -5.00 -4.56 -2.08
N GLU A 151 -5.52 -5.66 -1.56
CA GLU A 151 -4.98 -7.00 -1.83
C GLU A 151 -5.03 -7.33 -3.34
N ALA A 152 -6.11 -6.98 -4.03
CA ALA A 152 -6.21 -7.13 -5.49
C ALA A 152 -5.21 -6.23 -6.23
N ILE A 153 -5.05 -4.98 -5.82
CA ILE A 153 -4.04 -4.04 -6.33
C ILE A 153 -2.62 -4.60 -6.14
N ALA A 154 -2.30 -5.12 -4.96
CA ALA A 154 -1.02 -5.74 -4.66
C ALA A 154 -0.71 -6.91 -5.61
N GLN A 155 -1.70 -7.75 -5.90
CA GLN A 155 -1.56 -8.85 -6.85
C GLN A 155 -1.31 -8.37 -8.29
N ILE A 156 -1.98 -7.30 -8.73
CA ILE A 156 -1.75 -6.71 -10.06
C ILE A 156 -0.32 -6.19 -10.15
N TYR A 157 0.13 -5.42 -9.15
CA TYR A 157 1.49 -4.89 -9.08
C TYR A 157 2.54 -6.02 -9.13
N VAL A 158 2.40 -7.05 -8.29
CA VAL A 158 3.35 -8.17 -8.22
C VAL A 158 3.44 -8.92 -9.55
N ARG A 159 2.33 -9.11 -10.25
CA ARG A 159 2.32 -9.77 -11.57
C ARG A 159 2.93 -8.91 -12.68
N ALA A 160 2.73 -7.60 -12.62
CA ALA A 160 3.24 -6.66 -13.61
C ALA A 160 4.75 -6.39 -13.48
N SER A 161 5.32 -6.51 -12.29
CA SER A 161 6.67 -6.04 -11.96
C SER A 161 7.67 -7.17 -11.80
N ASP A 162 8.94 -6.90 -12.07
CA ASP A 162 10.05 -7.75 -11.63
C ASP A 162 10.35 -7.52 -10.13
N ASP A 163 11.31 -8.21 -9.56
CA ASP A 163 11.75 -7.98 -8.18
C ASP A 163 12.48 -6.62 -8.06
N PHE A 164 12.42 -6.00 -6.88
CA PHE A 164 13.15 -4.75 -6.58
C PHE A 164 14.68 -4.92 -6.60
#